data_60f9b9f3e770c9640634d36c05b42944
#
_entry.id   60f9b9f3e770c9640634d36c05b42944
#
_cell.length_a   1.000
_cell.length_b   1.000
_cell.length_c   1.000
_cell.angle_alpha   90.00
_cell.angle_beta   90.00
_cell.angle_gamma   90.00
#
_symmetry.space_group_name_H-M   'P 1'
#
loop_
_entity.id
_entity.type
_entity.pdbx_description
1 polymer ?
#
loop_
_entity_poly.entity_id
_entity_poly.type
_entity_poly.pdbx_seq_one_letter_code
_entity_poly.pdbx_strand_id
1 'polypeptide(L)'
;MALRLVKLSDKFSCYARGEKEARFIYHEIFEDHEYDKVELPKAPFIVDVGANIGLFSLYMKEKYPLAKIIAFEPAPENFEAFERNLAFHMVSTVKAYPYALGTYAGSAPFKYFPNMPGNSTLNIEEKEYQIQLFKENYDQAFADDMFKDAKQIMVPVDRLSLFLCLPHSDVEVIDLLKIDVEGTELEVLGGIDDGDWNKVRNIVMEVSNVKGGLDKVKQLLETKGFTVTYVAVRGIPELFKLFIVTACR
;
A
#
# COMPACT_ATOMS: atom_id res chain seq x y z
N MET A 1 3.18 5.01 20.09
CA MET A 1 3.95 3.90 20.73
C MET A 1 5.41 3.97 20.31
N ALA A 2 6.36 3.44 21.13
CA ALA A 2 7.77 3.38 20.73
C ALA A 2 8.00 2.31 19.66
N LEU A 3 8.90 2.59 18.73
CA LEU A 3 9.34 1.63 17.72
C LEU A 3 10.16 0.52 18.40
N ARG A 4 9.81 -0.74 18.17
CA ARG A 4 10.46 -1.91 18.78
C ARG A 4 10.64 -3.04 17.78
N LEU A 5 11.61 -3.91 18.03
CA LEU A 5 11.77 -5.13 17.26
C LEU A 5 10.70 -6.15 17.67
N VAL A 6 9.97 -6.66 16.69
CA VAL A 6 8.90 -7.66 16.85
C VAL A 6 9.31 -8.92 16.09
N LYS A 7 9.28 -10.07 16.75
CA LYS A 7 9.47 -11.37 16.11
C LYS A 7 8.12 -11.82 15.49
N LEU A 8 8.05 -11.94 14.18
CA LEU A 8 6.85 -12.35 13.45
C LEU A 8 6.82 -13.86 13.18
N SER A 9 7.99 -14.45 12.87
CA SER A 9 8.19 -15.89 12.76
C SER A 9 9.56 -16.30 13.32
N ASP A 10 9.93 -17.59 13.23
CA ASP A 10 11.26 -18.04 13.67
C ASP A 10 12.39 -17.44 12.84
N LYS A 11 12.10 -17.02 11.61
CA LYS A 11 13.10 -16.51 10.66
C LYS A 11 12.93 -15.03 10.35
N PHE A 12 11.84 -14.39 10.78
CA PHE A 12 11.54 -13.04 10.40
C PHE A 12 11.17 -12.17 11.60
N SER A 13 11.82 -11.03 11.68
CA SER A 13 11.54 -9.97 12.66
C SER A 13 11.52 -8.61 11.97
N CYS A 14 10.75 -7.67 12.48
CA CYS A 14 10.71 -6.31 11.96
C CYS A 14 10.58 -5.29 13.10
N TYR A 15 10.96 -4.06 12.82
CA TYR A 15 10.63 -2.93 13.66
C TYR A 15 9.20 -2.48 13.38
N ALA A 16 8.39 -2.40 14.44
CA ALA A 16 7.01 -1.94 14.38
C ALA A 16 6.63 -1.20 15.65
N ARG A 17 5.61 -0.35 15.58
CA ARG A 17 5.00 0.31 16.75
C ARG A 17 3.87 -0.54 17.33
N GLY A 18 3.08 -1.20 16.47
CA GLY A 18 2.00 -2.11 16.83
C GLY A 18 2.33 -3.56 16.49
N GLU A 19 2.49 -4.45 17.49
CA GLU A 19 2.78 -5.86 17.24
C GLU A 19 1.62 -6.60 16.58
N LYS A 20 0.38 -6.32 17.01
CA LYS A 20 -0.82 -6.99 16.45
C LYS A 20 -0.98 -6.69 14.97
N GLU A 21 -0.85 -5.44 14.59
CA GLU A 21 -0.93 -5.00 13.20
C GLU A 21 0.22 -5.57 12.36
N ALA A 22 1.46 -5.53 12.86
CA ALA A 22 2.58 -6.11 12.15
C ALA A 22 2.41 -7.63 11.91
N ARG A 23 1.82 -8.37 12.86
CA ARG A 23 1.49 -9.78 12.69
C ARG A 23 0.39 -10.01 11.67
N PHE A 24 -0.63 -9.15 11.67
CA PHE A 24 -1.73 -9.21 10.71
C PHE A 24 -1.19 -9.01 9.27
N ILE A 25 -0.45 -7.94 9.03
CA ILE A 25 0.14 -7.64 7.71
C ILE A 25 1.14 -8.73 7.28
N TYR A 26 1.91 -9.27 8.23
CA TYR A 26 2.81 -10.39 7.94
C TYR A 26 2.03 -11.62 7.46
N HIS A 27 0.93 -11.96 8.14
CA HIS A 27 0.08 -13.10 7.76
C HIS A 27 -0.48 -12.92 6.34
N GLU A 28 -1.04 -11.75 6.03
CA GLU A 28 -1.58 -11.45 4.70
C GLU A 28 -0.54 -11.58 3.59
N ILE A 29 0.68 -11.05 3.82
CA ILE A 29 1.71 -10.98 2.78
C ILE A 29 2.50 -12.29 2.67
N PHE A 30 2.97 -12.85 3.80
CA PHE A 30 3.91 -13.98 3.82
C PHE A 30 3.22 -15.35 3.89
N GLU A 31 2.01 -15.43 4.46
CA GLU A 31 1.30 -16.70 4.66
C GLU A 31 0.13 -16.85 3.69
N ASP A 32 -0.71 -15.83 3.53
CA ASP A 32 -1.85 -15.85 2.60
C ASP A 32 -1.47 -15.49 1.16
N HIS A 33 -0.29 -14.88 0.96
CA HIS A 33 0.21 -14.45 -0.36
C HIS A 33 -0.77 -13.55 -1.10
N GLU A 34 -1.38 -12.59 -0.39
CA GLU A 34 -2.49 -11.78 -0.91
C GLU A 34 -2.11 -11.00 -2.17
N TYR A 35 -0.86 -10.59 -2.30
CA TYR A 35 -0.34 -9.84 -3.46
C TYR A 35 0.39 -10.71 -4.50
N ASP A 36 0.45 -12.04 -4.31
CA ASP A 36 1.09 -12.99 -5.23
C ASP A 36 0.12 -13.42 -6.36
N LYS A 37 -0.44 -12.47 -7.07
CA LYS A 37 -1.46 -12.74 -8.09
C LYS A 37 -0.90 -12.84 -9.51
N VAL A 38 0.40 -12.53 -9.69
CA VAL A 38 1.05 -12.49 -11.00
C VAL A 38 2.46 -13.08 -10.94
N GLU A 39 2.89 -13.70 -12.03
CA GLU A 39 4.26 -14.15 -12.18
C GLU A 39 5.15 -12.99 -12.63
N LEU A 40 6.31 -12.85 -12.00
CA LEU A 40 7.26 -11.79 -12.28
C LEU A 40 8.57 -12.38 -12.83
N PRO A 41 9.35 -11.61 -13.62
CA PRO A 41 10.67 -12.01 -14.06
C PRO A 41 11.65 -12.15 -12.88
N LYS A 42 12.81 -12.74 -13.09
CA LYS A 42 13.83 -12.96 -12.03
C LYS A 42 14.36 -11.68 -11.39
N ALA A 43 14.35 -10.58 -12.12
CA ALA A 43 14.84 -9.27 -11.67
C ALA A 43 13.76 -8.18 -11.95
N PRO A 44 12.60 -8.23 -11.26
CA PRO A 44 11.49 -7.32 -11.56
C PRO A 44 11.79 -5.90 -11.07
N PHE A 45 11.19 -4.93 -11.76
CA PHE A 45 11.04 -3.58 -11.24
C PHE A 45 9.63 -3.45 -10.63
N ILE A 46 9.60 -3.14 -9.34
CA ILE A 46 8.37 -3.09 -8.54
C ILE A 46 8.16 -1.67 -8.01
N VAL A 47 6.92 -1.22 -8.07
CA VAL A 47 6.45 -0.01 -7.39
C VAL A 47 5.51 -0.42 -6.26
N ASP A 48 5.84 -0.04 -5.03
CA ASP A 48 5.08 -0.35 -3.80
C ASP A 48 4.48 0.95 -3.26
N VAL A 49 3.19 1.17 -3.48
CA VAL A 49 2.46 2.37 -3.02
C VAL A 49 1.63 2.02 -1.79
N GLY A 50 1.88 2.75 -0.69
CA GLY A 50 1.39 2.40 0.63
C GLY A 50 2.26 1.30 1.25
N ALA A 51 3.58 1.56 1.34
CA ALA A 51 4.53 0.55 1.80
C ALA A 51 4.46 0.26 3.30
N ASN A 52 3.78 1.10 4.07
CA ASN A 52 3.65 0.98 5.51
C ASN A 52 5.04 0.79 6.17
N ILE A 53 5.24 -0.24 6.97
CA ILE A 53 6.53 -0.58 7.59
C ILE A 53 7.45 -1.40 6.67
N GLY A 54 7.10 -1.58 5.40
CA GLY A 54 7.92 -2.19 4.36
C GLY A 54 7.85 -3.70 4.25
N LEU A 55 6.85 -4.36 4.84
CA LEU A 55 6.77 -5.83 4.82
C LEU A 55 6.60 -6.39 3.41
N PHE A 56 5.80 -5.76 2.55
CA PHE A 56 5.65 -6.18 1.15
C PHE A 56 6.98 -6.05 0.37
N SER A 57 7.65 -4.91 0.50
CA SER A 57 8.97 -4.71 -0.12
C SER A 57 9.99 -5.75 0.33
N LEU A 58 10.03 -6.11 1.62
CA LEU A 58 10.91 -7.15 2.17
C LEU A 58 10.54 -8.54 1.66
N TYR A 59 9.26 -8.88 1.62
CA TYR A 59 8.74 -10.12 1.04
C TYR A 59 9.17 -10.29 -0.42
N MET A 60 9.01 -9.23 -1.22
CA MET A 60 9.44 -9.24 -2.61
C MET A 60 10.94 -9.37 -2.76
N LYS A 61 11.74 -8.83 -1.84
CA LYS A 61 13.19 -9.02 -1.83
C LYS A 61 13.61 -10.45 -1.43
N GLU A 62 12.87 -11.10 -0.56
CA GLU A 62 13.10 -12.51 -0.22
C GLU A 62 12.78 -13.39 -1.43
N LYS A 63 11.65 -13.16 -2.09
CA LYS A 63 11.18 -13.94 -3.24
C LYS A 63 11.98 -13.66 -4.52
N TYR A 64 12.33 -12.40 -4.76
CA TYR A 64 13.10 -11.93 -5.93
C TYR A 64 14.32 -11.13 -5.48
N PRO A 65 15.44 -11.78 -5.12
CA PRO A 65 16.62 -11.08 -4.58
C PRO A 65 17.19 -9.99 -5.49
N LEU A 66 16.99 -10.11 -6.82
CA LEU A 66 17.43 -9.13 -7.82
C LEU A 66 16.41 -8.02 -8.09
N ALA A 67 15.23 -8.02 -7.44
CA ALA A 67 14.22 -7.00 -7.63
C ALA A 67 14.77 -5.60 -7.31
N LYS A 68 14.40 -4.62 -8.14
CA LYS A 68 14.54 -3.20 -7.85
C LYS A 68 13.17 -2.68 -7.44
N ILE A 69 13.10 -1.98 -6.33
CA ILE A 69 11.83 -1.50 -5.78
C ILE A 69 11.92 0.00 -5.51
N ILE A 70 10.93 0.76 -5.93
CA ILE A 70 10.63 2.08 -5.40
C ILE A 70 9.37 2.00 -4.57
N ALA A 71 9.39 2.59 -3.38
CA ALA A 71 8.32 2.42 -2.41
C ALA A 71 7.93 3.77 -1.80
N PHE A 72 6.63 3.94 -1.50
CA PHE A 72 6.05 5.19 -1.04
C PHE A 72 5.25 4.97 0.24
N GLU A 73 5.58 5.73 1.27
CA GLU A 73 4.88 5.72 2.55
C GLU A 73 4.85 7.14 3.14
N PRO A 74 3.67 7.78 3.18
CA PRO A 74 3.56 9.18 3.60
C PRO A 74 3.62 9.38 5.11
N ALA A 75 3.23 8.39 5.94
CA ALA A 75 3.21 8.55 7.38
C ALA A 75 4.62 8.54 7.96
N PRO A 76 5.10 9.63 8.61
CA PRO A 76 6.48 9.72 9.08
C PRO A 76 6.88 8.60 10.03
N GLU A 77 5.94 8.15 10.87
CA GLU A 77 6.18 7.11 11.85
C GLU A 77 6.32 5.72 11.22
N ASN A 78 5.55 5.44 10.13
CA ASN A 78 5.67 4.21 9.35
C ASN A 78 6.94 4.25 8.50
N PHE A 79 7.22 5.39 7.89
CA PHE A 79 8.42 5.59 7.08
C PHE A 79 9.70 5.36 7.89
N GLU A 80 9.76 5.88 9.14
CA GLU A 80 10.88 5.60 10.06
C GLU A 80 11.04 4.09 10.31
N ALA A 81 9.91 3.37 10.54
CA ALA A 81 9.94 1.93 10.72
C ALA A 81 10.40 1.21 9.45
N PHE A 82 9.94 1.66 8.28
CA PHE A 82 10.32 1.11 6.99
C PHE A 82 11.83 1.23 6.73
N GLU A 83 12.39 2.44 6.86
CA GLU A 83 13.84 2.64 6.69
C GLU A 83 14.64 1.76 7.65
N ARG A 84 14.18 1.64 8.90
CA ARG A 84 14.84 0.80 9.89
C ARG A 84 14.75 -0.69 9.55
N ASN A 85 13.64 -1.13 8.97
CA ASN A 85 13.46 -2.50 8.50
C ASN A 85 14.37 -2.80 7.30
N LEU A 86 14.48 -1.90 6.33
CA LEU A 86 15.41 -2.05 5.22
C LEU A 86 16.87 -2.18 5.71
N ALA A 87 17.26 -1.35 6.67
CA ALA A 87 18.60 -1.42 7.26
C ALA A 87 18.82 -2.71 8.05
N PHE A 88 17.84 -3.15 8.84
CA PHE A 88 17.90 -4.38 9.64
C PHE A 88 18.04 -5.63 8.78
N HIS A 89 17.34 -5.68 7.65
CA HIS A 89 17.41 -6.78 6.67
C HIS A 89 18.52 -6.58 5.62
N MET A 90 19.36 -5.55 5.77
CA MET A 90 20.49 -5.22 4.84
C MET A 90 20.04 -5.06 3.38
N VAL A 91 18.85 -4.53 3.15
CA VAL A 91 18.27 -4.32 1.83
C VAL A 91 18.60 -2.92 1.32
N SER A 92 19.48 -2.81 0.31
CA SER A 92 19.91 -1.53 -0.27
C SER A 92 19.31 -1.24 -1.66
N THR A 93 18.56 -2.17 -2.24
CA THR A 93 17.99 -2.06 -3.59
C THR A 93 16.52 -1.61 -3.59
N VAL A 94 15.99 -1.23 -2.44
CA VAL A 94 14.72 -0.56 -2.26
C VAL A 94 14.98 0.92 -2.03
N LYS A 95 14.36 1.79 -2.83
CA LYS A 95 14.36 3.24 -2.63
C LYS A 95 13.04 3.66 -2.03
N ALA A 96 13.05 4.08 -0.78
CA ALA A 96 11.87 4.55 -0.07
C ALA A 96 11.71 6.06 -0.20
N TYR A 97 10.47 6.52 -0.36
CA TYR A 97 10.10 7.94 -0.47
C TYR A 97 8.99 8.27 0.53
N PRO A 98 9.14 9.34 1.34
CA PRO A 98 8.14 9.78 2.32
C PRO A 98 7.03 10.61 1.65
N TYR A 99 6.35 10.03 0.65
CA TYR A 99 5.33 10.68 -0.15
C TYR A 99 4.07 9.83 -0.23
N ALA A 100 2.92 10.48 -0.22
CA ALA A 100 1.72 9.94 -0.81
C ALA A 100 1.76 10.14 -2.33
N LEU A 101 1.11 9.26 -3.09
CA LEU A 101 0.95 9.45 -4.51
C LEU A 101 -0.48 9.91 -4.83
N GLY A 102 -0.59 10.82 -5.80
CA GLY A 102 -1.86 11.39 -6.22
C GLY A 102 -1.74 12.10 -7.56
N THR A 103 -2.72 12.95 -7.88
CA THR A 103 -2.82 13.62 -9.20
C THR A 103 -2.02 14.90 -9.32
N TYR A 104 -1.45 15.42 -8.24
CA TYR A 104 -0.76 16.71 -8.19
C TYR A 104 0.45 16.69 -7.26
N ALA A 105 1.34 17.67 -7.44
CA ALA A 105 2.45 17.94 -6.54
C ALA A 105 2.04 18.95 -5.47
N GLY A 106 2.32 18.65 -4.19
CA GLY A 106 1.99 19.55 -3.08
C GLY A 106 1.98 18.87 -1.72
N SER A 107 1.00 19.21 -0.89
CA SER A 107 0.75 18.54 0.38
C SER A 107 -0.75 18.40 0.62
N ALA A 108 -1.13 17.36 1.36
CA ALA A 108 -2.52 17.07 1.68
C ALA A 108 -2.71 16.70 3.16
N PRO A 109 -3.90 16.95 3.72
CA PRO A 109 -4.27 16.46 5.04
C PRO A 109 -4.38 14.92 5.00
N PHE A 110 -3.71 14.28 5.93
CA PHE A 110 -3.65 12.84 6.09
C PHE A 110 -4.15 12.48 7.49
N LYS A 111 -5.12 11.58 7.58
CA LYS A 111 -5.63 11.08 8.85
C LYS A 111 -4.77 9.90 9.29
N TYR A 112 -3.97 10.13 10.32
CA TYR A 112 -3.06 9.15 10.89
C TYR A 112 -3.65 8.52 12.14
N PHE A 113 -3.63 7.19 12.22
CA PHE A 113 -4.11 6.40 13.34
C PHE A 113 -2.94 5.74 14.08
N PRO A 114 -2.49 6.28 15.24
CA PRO A 114 -1.29 5.76 15.92
C PRO A 114 -1.37 4.30 16.37
N ASN A 115 -2.59 3.79 16.60
CA ASN A 115 -2.81 2.42 17.05
C ASN A 115 -3.05 1.43 15.91
N MET A 116 -3.40 1.95 14.72
CA MET A 116 -3.63 1.19 13.47
C MET A 116 -3.04 1.97 12.28
N PRO A 117 -1.70 2.12 12.22
CA PRO A 117 -1.05 2.97 11.23
C PRO A 117 -1.35 2.57 9.78
N GLY A 118 -1.56 1.28 9.50
CA GLY A 118 -1.94 0.79 8.17
C GLY A 118 -3.29 1.30 7.68
N ASN A 119 -4.18 1.71 8.60
CA ASN A 119 -5.48 2.27 8.25
C ASN A 119 -5.46 3.79 7.99
N SER A 120 -4.29 4.40 7.98
CA SER A 120 -4.14 5.85 7.79
C SER A 120 -4.35 6.23 6.32
N THR A 121 -4.99 7.38 6.05
CA THR A 121 -5.51 7.67 4.71
C THR A 121 -5.57 9.16 4.39
N LEU A 122 -5.55 9.48 3.10
CA LEU A 122 -5.96 10.78 2.55
C LEU A 122 -7.49 10.87 2.36
N ASN A 123 -8.20 9.75 2.22
CA ASN A 123 -9.67 9.71 2.06
C ASN A 123 -10.38 9.65 3.42
N ILE A 124 -10.38 10.79 4.11
CA ILE A 124 -10.91 10.90 5.47
C ILE A 124 -12.40 10.53 5.52
N GLU A 125 -13.19 10.97 4.54
CA GLU A 125 -14.63 10.73 4.50
C GLU A 125 -14.99 9.25 4.40
N GLU A 126 -14.32 8.53 3.51
CA GLU A 126 -14.54 7.10 3.35
C GLU A 126 -14.10 6.30 4.58
N LYS A 127 -12.95 6.65 5.15
CA LYS A 127 -12.46 6.01 6.36
C LYS A 127 -13.39 6.23 7.56
N GLU A 128 -13.97 7.41 7.71
CA GLU A 128 -14.96 7.68 8.75
C GLU A 128 -16.21 6.83 8.58
N TYR A 129 -16.66 6.64 7.35
CA TYR A 129 -17.76 5.73 7.04
C TYR A 129 -17.40 4.27 7.40
N GLN A 130 -16.22 3.80 7.04
CA GLN A 130 -15.76 2.44 7.38
C GLN A 130 -15.65 2.24 8.90
N ILE A 131 -15.13 3.23 9.64
CA ILE A 131 -15.05 3.20 11.10
C ILE A 131 -16.45 3.14 11.73
N GLN A 132 -17.41 3.93 11.23
CA GLN A 132 -18.78 3.87 11.71
C GLN A 132 -19.40 2.50 11.46
N LEU A 133 -19.24 1.96 10.25
CA LEU A 133 -19.71 0.63 9.90
C LEU A 133 -19.12 -0.45 10.82
N PHE A 134 -17.83 -0.33 11.15
CA PHE A 134 -17.17 -1.22 12.09
C PHE A 134 -17.78 -1.13 13.50
N LYS A 135 -18.02 0.09 14.00
CA LYS A 135 -18.65 0.32 15.33
C LYS A 135 -20.08 -0.22 15.42
N GLU A 136 -20.83 -0.16 14.33
CA GLU A 136 -22.22 -0.64 14.27
C GLU A 136 -22.33 -2.17 14.25
N ASN A 137 -21.30 -2.86 13.77
CA ASN A 137 -21.33 -4.31 13.55
C ASN A 137 -20.43 -5.12 14.49
N TYR A 138 -19.55 -4.45 15.25
CA TYR A 138 -18.60 -5.07 16.17
C TYR A 138 -18.61 -4.39 17.54
N ASP A 139 -17.74 -4.86 18.42
CA ASP A 139 -17.59 -4.28 19.76
C ASP A 139 -17.12 -2.81 19.66
N GLN A 140 -17.98 -1.91 20.16
CA GLN A 140 -17.72 -0.47 20.09
C GLN A 140 -16.47 -0.07 20.88
N ALA A 141 -16.22 -0.67 22.04
CA ALA A 141 -15.06 -0.34 22.88
C ALA A 141 -13.77 -0.76 22.17
N PHE A 142 -13.78 -1.91 21.47
CA PHE A 142 -12.66 -2.36 20.65
C PHE A 142 -12.38 -1.40 19.48
N ALA A 143 -13.44 -0.98 18.77
CA ALA A 143 -13.32 0.00 17.69
C ALA A 143 -12.78 1.34 18.18
N ASP A 144 -13.29 1.83 19.33
CA ASP A 144 -12.83 3.08 19.92
C ASP A 144 -11.35 3.01 20.34
N ASP A 145 -10.88 1.86 20.84
CA ASP A 145 -9.47 1.66 21.16
C ASP A 145 -8.57 1.64 19.92
N MET A 146 -9.00 1.00 18.85
CA MET A 146 -8.27 0.93 17.58
C MET A 146 -8.04 2.32 16.96
N PHE A 147 -9.08 3.14 16.90
CA PHE A 147 -9.08 4.42 16.18
C PHE A 147 -8.91 5.65 17.10
N LYS A 148 -8.63 5.43 18.40
CA LYS A 148 -8.36 6.54 19.32
C LYS A 148 -7.07 7.28 18.95
N ASP A 149 -6.96 8.51 19.45
CA ASP A 149 -5.80 9.38 19.26
C ASP A 149 -5.47 9.69 17.78
N ALA A 150 -6.46 9.54 16.89
CA ALA A 150 -6.31 9.91 15.49
C ALA A 150 -5.84 11.36 15.34
N LYS A 151 -4.87 11.58 14.46
CA LYS A 151 -4.28 12.90 14.20
C LYS A 151 -4.48 13.25 12.72
N GLN A 152 -4.67 14.53 12.45
CA GLN A 152 -4.53 15.05 11.10
C GLN A 152 -3.15 15.68 10.97
N ILE A 153 -2.36 15.17 10.03
CA ILE A 153 -1.04 15.69 9.70
C ILE A 153 -0.99 16.10 8.22
N MET A 154 -0.05 16.96 7.86
CA MET A 154 0.18 17.28 6.45
C MET A 154 1.29 16.38 5.93
N VAL A 155 1.03 15.72 4.80
CA VAL A 155 2.02 14.87 4.12
C VAL A 155 2.29 15.38 2.72
N PRO A 156 3.52 15.19 2.19
CA PRO A 156 3.82 15.52 0.81
C PRO A 156 3.07 14.58 -0.14
N VAL A 157 2.57 15.14 -1.24
CA VAL A 157 1.91 14.42 -2.32
C VAL A 157 2.64 14.71 -3.62
N ASP A 158 2.83 13.71 -4.46
CA ASP A 158 3.33 13.89 -5.80
C ASP A 158 2.78 12.82 -6.75
N ARG A 159 3.11 12.92 -8.03
CA ARG A 159 2.64 12.02 -9.08
C ARG A 159 3.66 10.90 -9.29
N LEU A 160 3.18 9.68 -9.52
CA LEU A 160 4.06 8.54 -9.79
C LEU A 160 5.02 8.85 -10.95
N SER A 161 4.52 9.44 -12.03
CA SER A 161 5.32 9.77 -13.22
C SER A 161 6.53 10.64 -12.94
N LEU A 162 6.49 11.52 -11.93
CA LEU A 162 7.66 12.29 -11.51
C LEU A 162 8.80 11.38 -11.08
N PHE A 163 8.51 10.37 -10.27
CA PHE A 163 9.54 9.45 -9.73
C PHE A 163 10.10 8.51 -10.79
N LEU A 164 9.33 8.22 -11.84
CA LEU A 164 9.80 7.42 -12.98
C LEU A 164 10.78 8.19 -13.87
N CYS A 165 10.75 9.52 -13.82
CA CYS A 165 11.61 10.40 -14.61
C CYS A 165 12.81 10.96 -13.84
N LEU A 166 13.01 10.59 -12.57
CA LEU A 166 14.15 11.07 -11.78
C LEU A 166 15.49 10.63 -12.40
N PRO A 167 16.55 11.46 -12.30
CA PRO A 167 17.90 11.07 -12.71
C PRO A 167 18.28 9.70 -12.11
N HIS A 168 18.73 8.78 -12.94
CA HIS A 168 19.05 7.38 -12.58
C HIS A 168 17.86 6.47 -12.26
N SER A 169 16.63 6.84 -12.63
CA SER A 169 15.49 5.93 -12.53
C SER A 169 15.27 5.12 -13.82
N ASP A 170 15.74 5.53 -15.00
CA ASP A 170 15.65 4.86 -16.33
C ASP A 170 14.64 3.69 -16.39
N VAL A 171 13.42 3.96 -15.88
CA VAL A 171 12.38 2.92 -15.74
C VAL A 171 11.70 2.74 -17.09
N GLU A 172 12.05 1.66 -17.77
CA GLU A 172 11.40 1.27 -19.03
C GLU A 172 10.16 0.41 -18.82
N VAL A 173 10.19 -0.42 -17.77
CA VAL A 173 9.12 -1.37 -17.44
C VAL A 173 8.89 -1.37 -15.93
N ILE A 174 7.61 -1.38 -15.54
CA ILE A 174 7.13 -1.67 -14.18
C ILE A 174 6.48 -3.04 -14.25
N ASP A 175 7.18 -4.05 -13.74
CA ASP A 175 6.69 -5.43 -13.77
C ASP A 175 5.50 -5.62 -12.82
N LEU A 176 5.50 -4.89 -11.70
CA LEU A 176 4.39 -4.87 -10.74
C LEU A 176 4.23 -3.48 -10.12
N LEU A 177 3.02 -2.96 -10.21
CA LEU A 177 2.55 -1.82 -9.41
C LEU A 177 1.60 -2.34 -8.32
N LYS A 178 2.03 -2.35 -7.06
CA LYS A 178 1.17 -2.61 -5.91
C LYS A 178 0.63 -1.28 -5.39
N ILE A 179 -0.68 -1.21 -5.16
CA ILE A 179 -1.35 -0.04 -4.58
C ILE A 179 -2.23 -0.49 -3.42
N ASP A 180 -2.00 0.10 -2.26
CA ASP A 180 -2.75 -0.16 -1.06
C ASP A 180 -2.66 1.11 -0.18
N VAL A 181 -3.61 2.00 -0.38
CA VAL A 181 -3.56 3.40 0.12
C VAL A 181 -4.84 3.84 0.84
N GLU A 182 -5.68 2.86 1.17
CA GLU A 182 -6.84 3.08 2.02
C GLU A 182 -7.85 4.11 1.48
N GLY A 183 -8.22 3.94 0.18
CA GLY A 183 -9.32 4.66 -0.46
C GLY A 183 -8.92 5.80 -1.41
N THR A 184 -7.65 5.93 -1.79
CA THR A 184 -7.18 6.90 -2.80
C THR A 184 -6.50 6.26 -4.02
N GLU A 185 -6.93 5.06 -4.38
CA GLU A 185 -6.34 4.26 -5.47
C GLU A 185 -6.52 4.95 -6.82
N LEU A 186 -7.68 5.58 -7.05
CA LEU A 186 -7.95 6.33 -8.28
C LEU A 186 -7.05 7.56 -8.44
N GLU A 187 -6.72 8.23 -7.34
CA GLU A 187 -5.81 9.36 -7.32
C GLU A 187 -4.38 8.92 -7.65
N VAL A 188 -3.95 7.77 -7.14
CA VAL A 188 -2.65 7.17 -7.48
C VAL A 188 -2.59 6.85 -8.98
N LEU A 189 -3.61 6.17 -9.51
CA LEU A 189 -3.72 5.86 -10.95
C LEU A 189 -3.77 7.13 -11.80
N GLY A 190 -4.47 8.17 -11.33
CA GLY A 190 -4.52 9.49 -11.98
C GLY A 190 -3.19 10.25 -11.98
N GLY A 191 -2.24 9.84 -11.15
CA GLY A 191 -0.86 10.36 -11.10
C GLY A 191 0.09 9.74 -12.14
N ILE A 192 -0.40 8.80 -12.96
CA ILE A 192 0.35 8.17 -14.05
C ILE A 192 0.06 8.93 -15.36
N ASP A 193 1.09 9.52 -15.95
CA ASP A 193 0.97 10.19 -17.25
C ASP A 193 0.64 9.20 -18.38
N ASP A 194 -0.05 9.68 -19.41
CA ASP A 194 -0.46 8.83 -20.54
C ASP A 194 0.73 8.09 -21.19
N GLY A 195 1.90 8.72 -21.25
CA GLY A 195 3.12 8.11 -21.79
C GLY A 195 3.71 7.00 -20.90
N ASP A 196 3.43 7.03 -19.59
CA ASP A 196 3.99 6.07 -18.65
C ASP A 196 3.12 4.82 -18.44
N TRP A 197 1.85 4.88 -18.83
CA TRP A 197 0.96 3.73 -18.75
C TRP A 197 1.48 2.50 -19.48
N ASN A 198 2.17 2.70 -20.60
CA ASN A 198 2.75 1.60 -21.39
C ASN A 198 3.91 0.89 -20.67
N LYS A 199 4.49 1.49 -19.65
CA LYS A 199 5.53 0.88 -18.82
C LYS A 199 4.97 -0.14 -17.85
N VAL A 200 3.70 0.00 -17.41
CA VAL A 200 3.08 -0.86 -16.40
C VAL A 200 2.61 -2.16 -17.01
N ARG A 201 3.08 -3.29 -16.49
CA ARG A 201 2.71 -4.65 -16.94
C ARG A 201 1.58 -5.24 -16.10
N ASN A 202 1.75 -5.21 -14.79
CA ASN A 202 0.80 -5.78 -13.86
C ASN A 202 0.51 -4.79 -12.74
N ILE A 203 -0.73 -4.81 -12.27
CA ILE A 203 -1.19 -4.05 -11.10
C ILE A 203 -1.87 -5.03 -10.15
N VAL A 204 -1.53 -4.95 -8.86
CA VAL A 204 -2.27 -5.59 -7.78
C VAL A 204 -2.60 -4.53 -6.76
N MET A 205 -3.87 -4.39 -6.42
CA MET A 205 -4.30 -3.33 -5.53
C MET A 205 -5.47 -3.74 -4.65
N GLU A 206 -5.51 -3.23 -3.42
CA GLU A 206 -6.70 -3.28 -2.60
C GLU A 206 -7.62 -2.12 -2.97
N VAL A 207 -8.91 -2.40 -3.12
CA VAL A 207 -9.92 -1.41 -3.51
C VAL A 207 -11.16 -1.56 -2.67
N SER A 208 -11.61 -0.47 -2.08
CA SER A 208 -12.91 -0.39 -1.44
C SER A 208 -13.99 -0.10 -2.47
N ASN A 209 -15.08 -0.88 -2.45
CA ASN A 209 -16.24 -0.62 -3.29
C ASN A 209 -17.31 0.25 -2.60
N VAL A 210 -16.87 1.14 -1.75
CA VAL A 210 -17.72 2.22 -1.24
C VAL A 210 -17.95 3.22 -2.37
N LYS A 211 -19.18 3.62 -2.58
CA LYS A 211 -19.56 4.58 -3.65
C LYS A 211 -19.13 4.17 -5.07
N GLY A 212 -19.00 2.86 -5.33
CA GLY A 212 -18.67 2.34 -6.66
C GLY A 212 -17.20 2.51 -7.04
N GLY A 213 -16.28 2.49 -6.08
CA GLY A 213 -14.83 2.62 -6.31
C GLY A 213 -14.29 1.51 -7.23
N LEU A 214 -14.69 0.26 -6.99
CA LEU A 214 -14.28 -0.89 -7.79
C LEU A 214 -14.64 -0.75 -9.28
N ASP A 215 -15.88 -0.32 -9.58
CA ASP A 215 -16.33 -0.17 -10.97
C ASP A 215 -15.54 0.93 -11.69
N LYS A 216 -15.24 2.03 -11.00
CA LYS A 216 -14.43 3.13 -11.57
C LYS A 216 -12.99 2.69 -11.84
N VAL A 217 -12.36 1.98 -10.90
CA VAL A 217 -11.01 1.42 -11.07
C VAL A 217 -10.99 0.46 -12.24
N LYS A 218 -11.92 -0.50 -12.29
CA LYS A 218 -12.04 -1.45 -13.38
C LYS A 218 -12.18 -0.76 -14.74
N GLN A 219 -13.11 0.17 -14.86
CA GLN A 219 -13.32 0.92 -16.10
C GLN A 219 -12.06 1.66 -16.54
N LEU A 220 -11.38 2.35 -15.62
CA LEU A 220 -10.12 3.05 -15.91
C LEU A 220 -9.07 2.08 -16.46
N LEU A 221 -8.80 0.98 -15.75
CA LEU A 221 -7.78 0.00 -16.13
C LEU A 221 -8.10 -0.68 -17.47
N GLU A 222 -9.36 -1.03 -17.74
CA GLU A 222 -9.79 -1.57 -19.02
C GLU A 222 -9.56 -0.55 -20.17
N THR A 223 -9.82 0.76 -19.97
CA THR A 223 -9.53 1.79 -20.98
C THR A 223 -8.04 1.96 -21.25
N LYS A 224 -7.19 1.61 -20.25
CA LYS A 224 -5.73 1.58 -20.39
C LYS A 224 -5.20 0.26 -20.98
N GLY A 225 -6.08 -0.68 -21.35
CA GLY A 225 -5.75 -1.92 -22.04
C GLY A 225 -5.39 -3.10 -21.12
N PHE A 226 -5.80 -3.06 -19.87
CA PHE A 226 -5.62 -4.19 -18.95
C PHE A 226 -6.82 -5.15 -18.96
N THR A 227 -6.54 -6.43 -18.77
CA THR A 227 -7.54 -7.42 -18.35
C THR A 227 -7.64 -7.38 -16.84
N VAL A 228 -8.85 -7.13 -16.32
CA VAL A 228 -9.07 -6.88 -14.88
C VAL A 228 -9.86 -8.04 -14.26
N THR A 229 -9.35 -8.58 -13.16
CA THR A 229 -10.04 -9.54 -12.30
C THR A 229 -10.03 -9.03 -10.85
N TYR A 230 -10.97 -9.51 -10.04
CA TYR A 230 -11.00 -9.15 -8.62
C TYR A 230 -11.60 -10.26 -7.77
N VAL A 231 -11.18 -10.30 -6.52
CA VAL A 231 -11.69 -11.20 -5.48
C VAL A 231 -11.88 -10.43 -4.17
N ALA A 232 -12.84 -10.84 -3.34
CA ALA A 232 -12.98 -10.24 -2.02
C ALA A 232 -11.76 -10.55 -1.14
N VAL A 233 -11.35 -9.59 -0.32
CA VAL A 233 -10.24 -9.75 0.64
C VAL A 233 -10.59 -10.84 1.64
N ARG A 234 -9.68 -11.77 1.88
CA ARG A 234 -9.89 -12.88 2.81
C ARG A 234 -9.99 -12.40 4.26
N GLY A 235 -10.88 -13.03 5.04
CA GLY A 235 -11.00 -12.72 6.46
C GLY A 235 -11.66 -11.37 6.77
N ILE A 236 -11.91 -10.55 5.78
CA ILE A 236 -12.65 -9.29 5.93
C ILE A 236 -14.11 -9.53 5.60
N PRO A 237 -15.05 -9.15 6.49
CA PRO A 237 -16.48 -9.31 6.23
C PRO A 237 -16.94 -8.55 4.99
N GLU A 238 -17.85 -9.16 4.21
CA GLU A 238 -18.36 -8.60 2.94
C GLU A 238 -18.95 -7.19 3.08
N LEU A 239 -19.43 -6.83 4.26
CA LEU A 239 -19.99 -5.50 4.52
C LEU A 239 -19.00 -4.36 4.29
N PHE A 240 -17.67 -4.62 4.41
CA PHE A 240 -16.62 -3.62 4.13
C PHE A 240 -16.35 -3.46 2.64
N LYS A 241 -16.80 -4.40 1.81
CA LYS A 241 -16.68 -4.36 0.35
C LYS A 241 -15.25 -4.11 -0.13
N LEU A 242 -14.27 -4.78 0.48
CA LEU A 242 -12.87 -4.71 0.11
C LEU A 242 -12.52 -5.83 -0.88
N PHE A 243 -11.77 -5.49 -1.91
CA PHE A 243 -11.41 -6.39 -3.00
C PHE A 243 -9.93 -6.25 -3.37
N ILE A 244 -9.28 -7.39 -3.63
CA ILE A 244 -8.01 -7.40 -4.34
C ILE A 244 -8.31 -7.42 -5.83
N VAL A 245 -7.88 -6.37 -6.51
CA VAL A 245 -7.96 -6.21 -7.96
C VAL A 245 -6.61 -6.58 -8.56
N THR A 246 -6.65 -7.44 -9.58
CA THR A 246 -5.48 -7.79 -10.39
C THR A 246 -5.72 -7.36 -11.83
N ALA A 247 -4.80 -6.61 -12.39
CA ALA A 247 -4.87 -6.15 -13.76
C ALA A 247 -3.57 -6.49 -14.50
N CYS A 248 -3.67 -7.14 -15.66
CA CYS A 248 -2.54 -7.65 -16.44
C CYS A 248 -2.66 -7.26 -17.91
N ARG A 249 -1.50 -7.15 -18.59
CA ARG A 249 -1.40 -6.98 -20.04
C ARG A 249 -0.71 -8.16 -20.69
#